data_f37d5b7ddebd7e26c42747bfc2296a78
#
_entry.id   f37d5b7ddebd7e26c42747bfc2296a78
#
_cell.length_a   1.000
_cell.length_b   1.000
_cell.length_c   1.000
_cell.angle_alpha   90.00
_cell.angle_beta   90.00
_cell.angle_gamma   90.00
#
_symmetry.space_group_name_H-M   'P 1'
#
loop_
_entity.id
_entity.type
_entity.pdbx_description
1 polymer ?
#
loop_
_entity_poly.entity_id
_entity_poly.type
_entity_poly.pdbx_seq_one_letter_code
_entity_poly.pdbx_strand_id
1 'polypeptide(L)'
;FRPVRVAVEFRHRSWVAEGERERALGLLAEHDAAFVAVDAPRIDVASAMPPVVEVTTPALAYLRLHGRNPATWTTGRTVAERYDYAYSEAEMQEWIDPVLDMAERAREVAVVFNNNSHDYPLRNAATFRDLISLQKG
;
A
#
# COMPACT_ATOMS: atom_id res chain seq x y z
N PHE A 1 -11.42 15.80 -21.66
CA PHE A 1 -10.69 14.53 -21.49
C PHE A 1 -9.83 14.59 -20.24
N ARG A 2 -10.01 13.66 -19.32
CA ARG A 2 -9.14 13.52 -18.16
C ARG A 2 -8.12 12.43 -18.47
N PRO A 3 -6.81 12.65 -18.24
CA PRO A 3 -5.82 11.62 -18.47
C PRO A 3 -6.05 10.43 -17.52
N VAL A 4 -5.92 9.23 -18.04
CA VAL A 4 -5.92 8.00 -17.23
C VAL A 4 -4.60 7.93 -16.47
N ARG A 5 -4.66 7.64 -15.17
CA ARG A 5 -3.49 7.42 -14.34
C ARG A 5 -3.29 5.92 -14.13
N VAL A 6 -2.07 5.48 -14.25
CA VAL A 6 -1.71 4.07 -14.09
C VAL A 6 -0.95 3.91 -12.79
N ALA A 7 -1.33 2.91 -12.00
CA ALA A 7 -0.60 2.48 -10.83
C ALA A 7 -0.21 1.01 -10.99
N VAL A 8 1.01 0.67 -10.61
CA VAL A 8 1.56 -0.69 -10.74
C VAL A 8 1.87 -1.23 -9.35
N GLU A 9 1.24 -2.35 -9.02
CA GLU A 9 1.54 -3.10 -7.81
C GLU A 9 2.35 -4.33 -8.16
N PHE A 10 3.60 -4.39 -7.67
CA PHE A 10 4.40 -5.60 -7.77
C PHE A 10 3.95 -6.63 -6.74
N ARG A 11 3.92 -7.90 -7.15
CA ARG A 11 3.45 -9.02 -6.32
C ARG A 11 4.57 -10.02 -5.99
N HIS A 12 5.82 -9.65 -6.27
CA HIS A 12 7.00 -10.44 -5.96
C HIS A 12 8.11 -9.51 -5.48
N ARG A 13 8.65 -9.80 -4.31
CA ARG A 13 9.62 -8.92 -3.63
C ARG A 13 10.93 -8.69 -4.39
N SER A 14 11.26 -9.55 -5.38
CA SER A 14 12.44 -9.36 -6.22
C SER A 14 12.46 -8.02 -6.96
N TRP A 15 11.30 -7.45 -7.26
CA TRP A 15 11.21 -6.16 -7.94
C TRP A 15 11.70 -4.98 -7.11
N VAL A 16 11.73 -5.14 -5.80
CA VAL A 16 12.20 -4.11 -4.85
C VAL A 16 13.44 -4.56 -4.07
N ALA A 17 14.07 -5.64 -4.50
CA ALA A 17 15.34 -6.10 -3.97
C ALA A 17 16.49 -5.17 -4.38
N GLU A 18 17.57 -5.21 -3.62
CA GLU A 18 18.77 -4.44 -3.91
C GLU A 18 19.26 -4.69 -5.35
N GLY A 19 19.56 -3.62 -6.08
CA GLY A 19 19.97 -3.67 -7.48
C GLY A 19 18.82 -3.62 -8.50
N GLU A 20 17.67 -4.19 -8.22
CA GLU A 20 16.50 -4.14 -9.11
C GLU A 20 15.55 -2.98 -8.78
N ARG A 21 15.51 -2.57 -7.52
CA ARG A 21 14.58 -1.55 -7.04
C ARG A 21 14.69 -0.23 -7.82
N GLU A 22 15.89 0.30 -7.95
CA GLU A 22 16.12 1.57 -8.64
C GLU A 22 15.71 1.51 -10.10
N ARG A 23 16.00 0.37 -10.75
CA ARG A 23 15.61 0.12 -12.14
C ARG A 23 14.10 0.06 -12.32
N ALA A 24 13.41 -0.68 -11.44
CA ALA A 24 11.96 -0.80 -11.49
C ALA A 24 11.27 0.55 -11.24
N LEU A 25 11.71 1.29 -10.23
CA LEU A 25 11.17 2.62 -9.90
C LEU A 25 11.46 3.64 -11.01
N GLY A 26 12.66 3.60 -11.59
CA GLY A 26 13.03 4.46 -12.72
C GLY A 26 12.14 4.22 -13.94
N LEU A 27 11.85 2.97 -14.26
CA LEU A 27 10.94 2.59 -15.34
C LEU A 27 9.53 3.14 -15.12
N LEU A 28 9.01 3.04 -13.90
CA LEU A 28 7.69 3.60 -13.57
C LEU A 28 7.68 5.13 -13.73
N ALA A 29 8.74 5.80 -13.27
CA ALA A 29 8.86 7.25 -13.41
C ALA A 29 8.92 7.70 -14.88
N GLU A 30 9.67 7.00 -15.72
CA GLU A 30 9.76 7.25 -17.16
C GLU A 30 8.39 7.17 -17.86
N HIS A 31 7.52 6.28 -17.37
CA HIS A 31 6.18 6.08 -17.94
C HIS A 31 5.06 6.82 -17.17
N ASP A 32 5.41 7.73 -16.27
CA ASP A 32 4.46 8.47 -15.43
C ASP A 32 3.46 7.56 -14.70
N ALA A 33 3.94 6.37 -14.29
CA ALA A 33 3.15 5.38 -13.57
C ALA A 33 3.47 5.42 -12.06
N ALA A 34 2.43 5.30 -11.24
CA ALA A 34 2.58 5.29 -9.79
C ALA A 34 3.06 3.91 -9.30
N PHE A 35 4.06 3.91 -8.44
CA PHE A 35 4.43 2.75 -7.65
C PHE A 35 3.40 2.56 -6.54
N VAL A 36 2.89 1.34 -6.38
CA VAL A 36 1.99 1.01 -5.27
C VAL A 36 2.81 0.50 -4.09
N ALA A 37 2.88 1.31 -3.03
CA ALA A 37 3.38 0.86 -1.73
C ALA A 37 2.40 -0.17 -1.14
N VAL A 38 2.91 -1.20 -0.49
CA VAL A 38 2.12 -2.33 0.00
C VAL A 38 2.38 -2.57 1.47
N ASP A 39 1.32 -2.73 2.24
CA ASP A 39 1.37 -3.33 3.57
C ASP A 39 0.93 -4.79 3.50
N ALA A 40 1.79 -5.68 3.96
CA ALA A 40 1.63 -7.13 3.94
C ALA A 40 2.24 -7.75 5.20
N PRO A 41 2.01 -9.05 5.49
CA PRO A 41 2.67 -9.71 6.61
C PRO A 41 4.20 -9.63 6.50
N ARG A 42 4.86 -9.47 7.65
CA ARG A 42 6.33 -9.43 7.75
C ARG A 42 6.91 -10.84 7.82
N ILE A 43 6.72 -11.60 6.75
CA ILE A 43 7.14 -13.01 6.63
C ILE A 43 8.07 -13.20 5.44
N ASP A 44 8.90 -14.23 5.49
CA ASP A 44 9.89 -14.52 4.46
C ASP A 44 9.30 -15.38 3.32
N VAL A 45 8.38 -14.79 2.56
CA VAL A 45 7.84 -15.36 1.33
C VAL A 45 7.86 -14.33 0.22
N ALA A 46 8.05 -14.78 -1.01
CA ALA A 46 8.25 -13.90 -2.17
C ALA A 46 7.06 -12.98 -2.45
N SER A 47 5.84 -13.42 -2.15
CA SER A 47 4.61 -12.66 -2.36
C SER A 47 4.28 -11.65 -1.24
N ALA A 48 4.97 -11.72 -0.10
CA ALA A 48 4.83 -10.74 0.97
C ALA A 48 5.78 -9.56 0.70
N MET A 49 5.25 -8.52 0.06
CA MET A 49 6.03 -7.34 -0.30
C MET A 49 6.52 -6.59 0.94
N PRO A 50 7.80 -6.15 0.96
CA PRO A 50 8.28 -5.27 2.02
C PRO A 50 7.63 -3.88 1.92
N PRO A 51 7.58 -3.11 3.02
CA PRO A 51 6.94 -1.81 3.07
C PRO A 51 7.81 -0.71 2.45
N VAL A 52 8.08 -0.82 1.17
CA VAL A 52 8.81 0.20 0.40
C VAL A 52 7.85 1.33 0.04
N VAL A 53 8.22 2.55 0.37
CA VAL A 53 7.42 3.75 0.10
C VAL A 53 8.17 4.63 -0.89
N GLU A 54 7.61 4.79 -2.10
CA GLU A 54 8.17 5.62 -3.15
C GLU A 54 7.07 6.33 -3.94
N VAL A 55 7.36 7.53 -4.41
CA VAL A 55 6.50 8.31 -5.30
C VAL A 55 7.23 8.45 -6.64
N THR A 56 6.71 7.78 -7.67
CA THR A 56 7.32 7.73 -9.00
C THR A 56 6.68 8.67 -10.01
N THR A 57 5.56 9.30 -9.67
CA THR A 57 4.91 10.34 -10.48
C THR A 57 4.34 11.43 -9.58
N PRO A 58 4.44 12.72 -9.97
CA PRO A 58 3.83 13.80 -9.19
C PRO A 58 2.29 13.82 -9.27
N ALA A 59 1.70 12.95 -10.05
CA ALA A 59 0.26 12.91 -10.24
C ALA A 59 -0.46 12.09 -9.18
N LEU A 60 0.12 10.95 -8.76
CA LEU A 60 -0.52 9.98 -7.88
C LEU A 60 0.52 9.23 -7.04
N ALA A 61 0.33 9.20 -5.75
CA ALA A 61 0.95 8.22 -4.86
C ALA A 61 -0.12 7.20 -4.40
N TYR A 62 0.30 5.98 -4.14
CA TYR A 62 -0.65 4.90 -3.89
C TYR A 62 -0.16 3.96 -2.78
N LEU A 63 -1.02 3.69 -1.82
CA LEU A 63 -0.79 2.72 -0.75
C LEU A 63 -1.92 1.68 -0.74
N ARG A 64 -1.59 0.40 -0.69
CA ARG A 64 -2.55 -0.69 -0.46
C ARG A 64 -2.20 -1.47 0.79
N LEU A 65 -3.19 -1.60 1.66
CA LEU A 65 -3.08 -2.36 2.90
C LEU A 65 -3.84 -3.69 2.74
N HIS A 66 -3.09 -4.78 2.57
CA HIS A 66 -3.65 -6.12 2.33
C HIS A 66 -3.96 -6.90 3.61
N GLY A 67 -3.57 -6.38 4.76
CA GLY A 67 -3.60 -7.12 6.02
C GLY A 67 -2.29 -7.81 6.32
N ARG A 68 -2.09 -8.15 7.58
CA ARG A 68 -0.84 -8.75 8.08
C ARG A 68 -1.05 -10.15 8.66
N ASN A 69 -1.99 -10.93 8.11
CA ASN A 69 -2.26 -12.29 8.59
C ASN A 69 -1.23 -13.28 8.02
N PRO A 70 -0.23 -13.70 8.82
CA PRO A 70 0.79 -14.60 8.33
C PRO A 70 0.27 -16.04 8.14
N ALA A 71 -0.76 -16.44 8.89
CA ALA A 71 -1.29 -17.80 8.89
C ALA A 71 -2.02 -18.15 7.58
N THR A 72 -2.68 -17.17 6.95
CA THR A 72 -3.53 -17.39 5.77
C THR A 72 -2.97 -16.79 4.49
N TRP A 73 -1.85 -16.09 4.56
CA TRP A 73 -1.28 -15.40 3.39
C TRP A 73 -1.00 -16.32 2.21
N THR A 74 -0.43 -17.50 2.46
CA THR A 74 -0.11 -18.49 1.43
C THR A 74 -1.10 -19.65 1.38
N THR A 75 -1.87 -19.88 2.44
CA THR A 75 -2.76 -21.06 2.59
C THR A 75 -4.24 -20.72 2.42
N GLY A 76 -4.61 -19.47 2.46
CA GLY A 76 -6.00 -19.04 2.25
C GLY A 76 -6.51 -19.45 0.87
N ARG A 77 -7.67 -20.12 0.84
CA ARG A 77 -8.29 -20.63 -0.38
C ARG A 77 -9.10 -19.55 -1.10
N THR A 78 -9.59 -18.58 -0.37
CA THR A 78 -10.36 -17.45 -0.89
C THR A 78 -9.64 -16.14 -0.59
N VAL A 79 -10.04 -15.08 -1.28
CA VAL A 79 -9.57 -13.71 -1.02
C VAL A 79 -9.90 -13.30 0.42
N ALA A 80 -11.10 -13.62 0.88
CA ALA A 80 -11.55 -13.31 2.24
C ALA A 80 -10.70 -14.01 3.31
N GLU A 81 -10.32 -15.27 3.11
CA GLU A 81 -9.44 -15.99 4.03
C GLU A 81 -8.01 -15.44 4.03
N ARG A 82 -7.46 -15.18 2.84
CA ARG A 82 -6.10 -14.68 2.69
C ARG A 82 -5.90 -13.31 3.34
N TYR A 83 -6.87 -12.43 3.19
CA TYR A 83 -6.83 -11.06 3.65
C TYR A 83 -7.71 -10.81 4.88
N ASP A 84 -8.01 -11.87 5.64
CA ASP A 84 -8.76 -11.78 6.90
C ASP A 84 -7.90 -11.14 7.99
N TYR A 85 -8.00 -9.83 8.09
CA TYR A 85 -7.20 -9.06 9.03
C TYR A 85 -7.89 -7.72 9.37
N ALA A 86 -8.02 -7.45 10.65
CA ALA A 86 -8.43 -6.14 11.15
C ALA A 86 -7.19 -5.36 11.62
N TYR A 87 -6.87 -4.27 10.96
CA TYR A 87 -5.78 -3.39 11.41
C TYR A 87 -6.10 -2.77 12.75
N SER A 88 -5.12 -2.78 13.66
CA SER A 88 -5.19 -1.98 14.87
C SER A 88 -4.91 -0.51 14.57
N GLU A 89 -5.33 0.37 15.46
CA GLU A 89 -5.03 1.79 15.36
C GLU A 89 -3.52 2.05 15.38
N ALA A 90 -2.75 1.32 16.21
CA ALA A 90 -1.29 1.40 16.27
C ALA A 90 -0.62 1.05 14.94
N GLU A 91 -1.09 0.02 14.24
CA GLU A 91 -0.58 -0.35 12.92
C GLU A 91 -0.92 0.68 11.85
N MET A 92 -2.13 1.25 11.91
CA MET A 92 -2.51 2.35 11.01
C MET A 92 -1.70 3.61 11.28
N GLN A 93 -1.36 3.88 12.53
CA GLN A 93 -0.52 5.02 12.92
C GLN A 93 0.87 4.95 12.28
N GLU A 94 1.43 3.76 12.05
CA GLU A 94 2.71 3.57 11.36
C GLU A 94 2.71 4.15 9.94
N TRP A 95 1.53 4.22 9.29
CA TRP A 95 1.37 4.70 7.93
C TRP A 95 1.01 6.17 7.81
N ILE A 96 0.76 6.87 8.91
CA ILE A 96 0.37 8.30 8.88
C ILE A 96 1.49 9.15 8.30
N ASP A 97 2.70 9.11 8.87
CA ASP A 97 3.83 9.91 8.37
C ASP A 97 4.20 9.57 6.92
N PRO A 98 4.32 8.28 6.52
CA PRO A 98 4.54 7.94 5.12
C PRO A 98 3.47 8.49 4.16
N VAL A 99 2.20 8.47 4.54
CA VAL A 99 1.11 8.99 3.71
C VAL A 99 1.15 10.52 3.63
N LEU A 100 1.51 11.21 4.71
CA LEU A 100 1.71 12.66 4.69
C LEU A 100 2.89 13.05 3.79
N ASP A 101 4.01 12.32 3.85
CA ASP A 101 5.13 12.49 2.92
C ASP A 101 4.71 12.28 1.45
N MET A 102 3.93 11.24 1.18
CA MET A 102 3.34 11.05 -0.15
C MET A 102 2.51 12.25 -0.60
N ALA A 103 1.73 12.84 0.30
CA ALA A 103 0.88 13.98 0.01
C ALA A 103 1.66 15.27 -0.27
N GLU A 104 2.88 15.39 0.21
CA GLU A 104 3.79 16.49 -0.15
C GLU A 104 4.40 16.30 -1.55
N ARG A 105 4.53 15.06 -2.00
CA ARG A 105 5.23 14.68 -3.24
C ARG A 105 4.31 14.42 -4.41
N ALA A 106 3.02 14.21 -4.19
CA ALA A 106 2.03 13.95 -5.24
C ALA A 106 0.75 14.76 -5.04
N ARG A 107 0.09 15.09 -6.15
CA ARG A 107 -1.17 15.85 -6.12
C ARG A 107 -2.34 15.09 -5.50
N GLU A 108 -2.32 13.77 -5.65
CA GLU A 108 -3.33 12.86 -5.09
C GLU A 108 -2.63 11.70 -4.40
N VAL A 109 -3.19 11.27 -3.29
CA VAL A 109 -2.79 10.04 -2.61
C VAL A 109 -3.99 9.14 -2.49
N ALA A 110 -3.89 7.93 -3.02
CA ALA A 110 -4.88 6.88 -2.84
C ALA A 110 -4.43 5.91 -1.74
N VAL A 111 -5.24 5.74 -0.72
CA VAL A 111 -5.05 4.73 0.32
C VAL A 111 -6.18 3.73 0.24
N VAL A 112 -5.85 2.48 -0.03
CA VAL A 112 -6.84 1.41 -0.27
C VAL A 112 -6.67 0.29 0.73
N PHE A 113 -7.73 0.03 1.49
CA PHE A 113 -7.80 -1.11 2.38
C PHE A 113 -8.33 -2.33 1.63
N ASN A 114 -7.46 -3.32 1.44
CA ASN A 114 -7.75 -4.55 0.73
C ASN A 114 -7.77 -5.79 1.66
N ASN A 115 -7.95 -5.58 2.94
CA ASN A 115 -8.16 -6.61 3.95
C ASN A 115 -9.63 -7.10 3.91
N ASN A 116 -9.96 -7.81 2.84
CA ASN A 116 -11.33 -8.08 2.38
C ASN A 116 -12.03 -9.19 3.18
N SER A 117 -12.20 -8.98 4.48
CA SER A 117 -13.00 -9.87 5.32
C SER A 117 -13.91 -9.03 6.20
N HIS A 118 -15.12 -9.51 6.41
CA HIS A 118 -16.13 -8.80 7.19
C HIS A 118 -16.31 -7.33 6.75
N ASP A 119 -16.49 -6.42 7.68
CA ASP A 119 -16.55 -4.97 7.45
C ASP A 119 -15.20 -4.27 7.76
N TYR A 120 -14.12 -5.04 7.93
CA TYR A 120 -12.81 -4.54 8.32
C TYR A 120 -12.28 -3.42 7.42
N PRO A 121 -12.31 -3.54 6.08
CA PRO A 121 -11.79 -2.48 5.22
C PRO A 121 -12.54 -1.16 5.39
N LEU A 122 -13.86 -1.22 5.57
CA LEU A 122 -14.68 -0.02 5.77
C LEU A 122 -14.38 0.66 7.10
N ARG A 123 -14.31 -0.11 8.19
CA ARG A 123 -13.97 0.42 9.52
C ARG A 123 -12.55 0.98 9.55
N ASN A 124 -11.59 0.23 9.01
CA ASN A 124 -10.20 0.68 8.99
C ASN A 124 -10.02 1.94 8.15
N ALA A 125 -10.68 2.05 7.00
CA ALA A 125 -10.64 3.26 6.18
C ALA A 125 -11.21 4.48 6.92
N ALA A 126 -12.31 4.30 7.65
CA ALA A 126 -12.91 5.38 8.47
C ALA A 126 -11.95 5.82 9.58
N THR A 127 -11.40 4.89 10.35
CA THR A 127 -10.43 5.17 11.42
C THR A 127 -9.17 5.86 10.86
N PHE A 128 -8.63 5.36 9.75
CA PHE A 128 -7.45 5.95 9.12
C PHE A 128 -7.69 7.40 8.67
N ARG A 129 -8.85 7.66 8.07
CA ARG A 129 -9.25 9.02 7.68
C ARG A 129 -9.28 9.95 8.90
N ASP A 130 -9.83 9.47 10.02
CA ASP A 130 -9.92 10.26 11.24
C ASP A 130 -8.52 10.53 11.83
N LEU A 131 -7.62 9.54 11.83
CA LEU A 131 -6.22 9.70 12.24
C LEU A 131 -5.47 10.74 11.39
N ILE A 132 -5.63 10.71 10.07
CA ILE A 132 -5.04 11.72 9.15
C ILE A 132 -5.60 13.10 9.46
N SER A 133 -6.89 13.23 9.74
CA SER A 133 -7.53 14.51 10.02
C SER A 133 -7.00 15.17 11.31
N LEU A 134 -6.63 14.38 12.31
CA LEU A 134 -6.03 14.87 13.56
C LEU A 134 -4.64 15.49 13.35
N GLN A 135 -3.91 15.11 12.31
CA GLN A 135 -2.58 15.67 12.03
C GLN A 135 -2.63 17.05 11.38
N LYS A 136 -3.78 17.44 10.84
CA LYS A 136 -3.99 18.74 10.18
C LYS A 136 -4.39 19.87 11.15
N GLY A 137 -4.52 19.54 12.42
CA GLY A 137 -4.92 20.48 13.48
C GLY A 137 -3.80 21.37 14.01
#